data_8a7646a326dc6a9a8054d68fc9ec0c49
#
_entry.id   8a7646a326dc6a9a8054d68fc9ec0c49
#
_cell.length_a   1.000
_cell.length_b   1.000
_cell.length_c   1.000
_cell.angle_alpha   90.00
_cell.angle_beta   90.00
_cell.angle_gamma   90.00
#
_symmetry.space_group_name_H-M   'P 1'
#
loop_
_entity.id
_entity.type
_entity.pdbx_description
1 polymer ?
#
loop_
_entity_poly.entity_id
_entity_poly.type
_entity_poly.pdbx_seq_one_letter_code
_entity_poly.pdbx_strand_id
1 'polypeptide(L)'
;MSKEIDWRKSVVYQIYPKSFNDTTGNGIGDINGIIEKLDYIKLLGVDYIWLTPVYESPMNDNGYDISNYLEINEDFGTMDDFEKLIKVAHQKDLKVMLDIVINHTSTEHEWFKEARKSKDNPYRDYYFFRSSEDGPPTNWHSKFGGNAWKYDSETDEYYLHLFDVSQADLNWDNPEVRQSLYRIVNHWIDFGVDGFRFDVINLISKGEFKDSDKIGKEFYTDGPRVHEFLHELNRQTFGNTNMMTVGEMSSTTIENCIKYTQPERQELNSVFNFHHLKVDYVDGEKWTNAKLDFHKLKEILMQWQRGIYDGGGWNAIFWCNHDQPRVVS
;
A
#
# COMPACT_ATOMS: atom_id res chain seq x y z
N MET A 1 -16.01 -20.65 -20.32
CA MET A 1 -16.00 -20.58 -18.84
C MET A 1 -14.56 -20.37 -18.45
N SER A 2 -14.19 -19.15 -18.00
CA SER A 2 -12.89 -18.90 -17.41
C SER A 2 -12.72 -19.80 -16.18
N LYS A 3 -11.59 -20.51 -16.10
CA LYS A 3 -11.25 -21.33 -14.95
C LYS A 3 -11.19 -20.40 -13.74
N GLU A 4 -12.00 -20.63 -12.72
CA GLU A 4 -11.92 -19.89 -11.47
C GLU A 4 -10.50 -20.09 -10.91
N ILE A 5 -9.71 -19.03 -10.85
CA ILE A 5 -8.32 -19.09 -10.38
C ILE A 5 -8.37 -19.09 -8.85
N ASP A 6 -7.91 -20.17 -8.22
CA ASP A 6 -7.66 -20.18 -6.78
C ASP A 6 -6.46 -19.28 -6.48
N TRP A 7 -6.70 -18.09 -5.96
CA TRP A 7 -5.67 -17.09 -5.65
C TRP A 7 -4.56 -17.63 -4.73
N ARG A 8 -4.83 -18.67 -3.92
CA ARG A 8 -3.84 -19.31 -3.05
C ARG A 8 -2.73 -20.03 -3.82
N LYS A 9 -2.98 -20.34 -5.08
CA LYS A 9 -2.04 -21.01 -5.98
C LYS A 9 -1.45 -20.08 -7.03
N SER A 10 -1.81 -18.79 -6.97
CA SER A 10 -1.44 -17.82 -7.97
C SER A 10 -0.04 -17.27 -7.73
N VAL A 11 0.65 -17.02 -8.82
CA VAL A 11 1.94 -16.31 -8.85
C VAL A 11 1.70 -14.87 -9.27
N VAL A 12 2.16 -13.94 -8.44
CA VAL A 12 2.08 -12.50 -8.69
C VAL A 12 3.45 -11.97 -9.11
N TYR A 13 3.53 -11.28 -10.25
CA TYR A 13 4.72 -10.60 -10.74
C TYR A 13 4.56 -9.10 -10.56
N GLN A 14 5.44 -8.50 -9.77
CA GLN A 14 5.43 -7.05 -9.58
C GLN A 14 6.06 -6.34 -10.77
N ILE A 15 5.41 -5.30 -11.24
CA ILE A 15 5.94 -4.35 -12.23
C ILE A 15 6.07 -2.98 -11.56
N TYR A 16 7.27 -2.42 -11.61
CA TYR A 16 7.55 -1.02 -11.31
C TYR A 16 7.58 -0.25 -12.62
N PRO A 17 6.47 0.41 -13.03
CA PRO A 17 6.31 0.93 -14.39
C PRO A 17 7.45 1.84 -14.82
N LYS A 18 7.85 2.76 -13.95
CA LYS A 18 8.90 3.76 -14.19
C LYS A 18 10.20 3.19 -14.78
N SER A 19 10.58 1.96 -14.41
CA SER A 19 11.85 1.34 -14.84
C SER A 19 11.68 0.03 -15.62
N PHE A 20 10.46 -0.30 -16.08
CA PHE A 20 10.19 -1.62 -16.65
C PHE A 20 10.49 -1.69 -18.15
N ASN A 21 9.79 -0.92 -18.97
CA ASN A 21 10.02 -0.85 -20.42
C ASN A 21 9.52 0.49 -20.98
N ASP A 22 10.42 1.27 -21.56
CA ASP A 22 10.17 2.58 -22.14
C ASP A 22 9.91 2.44 -23.64
N THR A 23 8.71 2.78 -24.13
CA THR A 23 8.35 2.76 -25.55
C THR A 23 8.47 4.12 -26.21
N THR A 24 8.62 5.19 -25.45
CA THR A 24 8.69 6.57 -25.94
C THR A 24 10.11 7.09 -26.10
N GLY A 25 11.08 6.46 -25.45
CA GLY A 25 12.49 6.85 -25.46
C GLY A 25 12.80 8.04 -24.54
N ASN A 26 11.92 8.34 -23.57
CA ASN A 26 12.10 9.45 -22.63
C ASN A 26 12.87 9.07 -21.35
N GLY A 27 13.21 7.78 -21.19
CA GLY A 27 13.90 7.24 -20.01
C GLY A 27 12.96 6.77 -18.90
N ILE A 28 11.64 6.84 -19.10
CA ILE A 28 10.61 6.41 -18.16
C ILE A 28 9.81 5.29 -18.81
N GLY A 29 9.67 4.16 -18.11
CA GLY A 29 8.82 3.06 -18.56
C GLY A 29 7.34 3.43 -18.54
N ASP A 30 6.56 2.82 -19.41
CA ASP A 30 5.18 3.19 -19.65
C ASP A 30 4.24 1.97 -19.77
N ILE A 31 2.93 2.21 -19.77
CA ILE A 31 1.88 1.19 -19.86
C ILE A 31 1.97 0.40 -21.19
N ASN A 32 2.27 1.07 -22.30
CA ASN A 32 2.45 0.39 -23.57
C ASN A 32 3.67 -0.54 -23.53
N GLY A 33 4.73 -0.15 -22.81
CA GLY A 33 5.89 -1.00 -22.55
C GLY A 33 5.53 -2.26 -21.74
N ILE A 34 4.61 -2.14 -20.80
CA ILE A 34 4.07 -3.31 -20.06
C ILE A 34 3.31 -4.22 -21.03
N ILE A 35 2.44 -3.65 -21.89
CA ILE A 35 1.67 -4.41 -22.88
C ILE A 35 2.59 -5.22 -23.79
N GLU A 36 3.68 -4.63 -24.28
CA GLU A 36 4.67 -5.32 -25.12
C GLU A 36 5.34 -6.53 -24.43
N LYS A 37 5.41 -6.54 -23.11
CA LYS A 37 6.07 -7.60 -22.33
C LYS A 37 5.12 -8.66 -21.75
N LEU A 38 3.81 -8.55 -21.96
CA LEU A 38 2.84 -9.50 -21.40
C LEU A 38 3.07 -10.94 -21.84
N ASP A 39 3.52 -11.19 -23.08
CA ASP A 39 3.85 -12.54 -23.53
C ASP A 39 5.03 -13.13 -22.77
N TYR A 40 6.07 -12.33 -22.54
CA TYR A 40 7.21 -12.72 -21.72
C TYR A 40 6.76 -13.06 -20.28
N ILE A 41 5.95 -12.20 -19.66
CA ILE A 41 5.43 -12.40 -18.30
C ILE A 41 4.59 -13.69 -18.24
N LYS A 42 3.73 -13.93 -19.23
CA LYS A 42 2.94 -15.16 -19.31
C LYS A 42 3.79 -16.42 -19.41
N LEU A 43 4.88 -16.38 -20.16
CA LEU A 43 5.83 -17.50 -20.28
C LEU A 43 6.54 -17.84 -18.98
N LEU A 44 6.62 -16.90 -18.01
CA LEU A 44 7.15 -17.16 -16.67
C LEU A 44 6.19 -17.95 -15.78
N GLY A 45 4.95 -18.20 -16.24
CA GLY A 45 3.93 -18.91 -15.44
C GLY A 45 3.22 -18.01 -14.43
N VAL A 46 3.17 -16.72 -14.67
CA VAL A 46 2.51 -15.71 -13.83
C VAL A 46 1.00 -15.72 -14.06
N ASP A 47 0.23 -15.51 -12.99
CA ASP A 47 -1.23 -15.38 -13.02
C ASP A 47 -1.69 -13.93 -12.89
N TYR A 48 -1.00 -13.15 -12.06
CA TYR A 48 -1.28 -11.73 -11.80
C TYR A 48 -0.07 -10.86 -12.07
N ILE A 49 -0.28 -9.71 -12.69
CA ILE A 49 0.68 -8.60 -12.66
C ILE A 49 0.23 -7.60 -11.59
N TRP A 50 1.11 -7.24 -10.67
CA TRP A 50 0.89 -6.18 -9.71
C TRP A 50 1.65 -4.94 -10.17
N LEU A 51 0.93 -3.86 -10.45
CA LEU A 51 1.50 -2.56 -10.79
C LEU A 51 1.68 -1.74 -9.51
N THR A 52 2.88 -1.22 -9.26
CA THR A 52 3.04 -0.14 -8.28
C THR A 52 2.24 1.08 -8.73
N PRO A 53 1.98 2.09 -7.87
CA PRO A 53 1.01 3.13 -8.19
C PRO A 53 1.24 3.78 -9.57
N VAL A 54 0.19 3.79 -10.38
CA VAL A 54 0.19 4.39 -11.72
C VAL A 54 -0.65 5.66 -11.80
N TYR A 55 -1.20 6.08 -10.67
CA TYR A 55 -2.10 7.23 -10.55
C TYR A 55 -1.35 8.55 -10.71
N GLU A 56 -2.11 9.62 -10.94
CA GLU A 56 -1.57 10.97 -10.92
C GLU A 56 -0.88 11.27 -9.59
N SER A 57 0.38 11.72 -9.66
CA SER A 57 1.26 11.93 -8.51
C SER A 57 2.34 12.93 -8.85
N PRO A 58 2.75 13.79 -7.89
CA PRO A 58 3.96 14.60 -8.01
C PRO A 58 5.26 13.80 -8.03
N MET A 59 5.20 12.48 -7.77
CA MET A 59 6.33 11.55 -7.78
C MET A 59 7.41 11.83 -6.71
N ASN A 60 7.06 12.52 -5.62
CA ASN A 60 7.97 12.75 -4.50
C ASN A 60 8.36 11.44 -3.80
N ASP A 61 7.42 10.48 -3.76
CA ASP A 61 7.64 9.12 -3.28
C ASP A 61 7.32 8.10 -4.38
N ASN A 62 7.79 8.37 -5.60
CA ASN A 62 7.71 7.48 -6.76
C ASN A 62 6.30 6.92 -7.04
N GLY A 63 5.27 7.72 -6.83
CA GLY A 63 3.86 7.39 -7.08
C GLY A 63 3.05 7.05 -5.84
N TYR A 64 3.66 6.82 -4.69
CA TYR A 64 2.95 6.58 -3.42
C TYR A 64 2.38 7.86 -2.79
N ASP A 65 2.74 9.04 -3.29
CA ASP A 65 2.15 10.34 -3.00
C ASP A 65 1.06 10.68 -4.04
N ILE A 66 -0.10 10.04 -3.94
CA ILE A 66 -1.17 10.12 -4.95
C ILE A 66 -1.91 11.47 -4.83
N SER A 67 -1.98 12.21 -5.95
CA SER A 67 -2.73 13.48 -6.03
C SER A 67 -4.12 13.32 -6.67
N ASN A 68 -4.35 12.28 -7.47
CA ASN A 68 -5.65 11.95 -8.02
C ASN A 68 -5.73 10.44 -8.30
N TYR A 69 -6.65 9.76 -7.63
CA TYR A 69 -6.81 8.29 -7.72
C TYR A 69 -7.56 7.82 -8.97
N LEU A 70 -8.17 8.72 -9.73
CA LEU A 70 -9.07 8.37 -10.82
C LEU A 70 -8.45 8.58 -12.20
N GLU A 71 -7.21 9.07 -12.25
CA GLU A 71 -6.47 9.34 -13.48
C GLU A 71 -5.11 8.64 -13.45
N ILE A 72 -4.63 8.24 -14.63
CA ILE A 72 -3.29 7.68 -14.82
C ILE A 72 -2.28 8.84 -14.94
N ASN A 73 -1.12 8.67 -14.32
CA ASN A 73 -0.01 9.63 -14.44
C ASN A 73 0.44 9.74 -15.91
N GLU A 74 0.54 10.95 -16.41
CA GLU A 74 0.90 11.25 -17.82
C GLU A 74 2.25 10.66 -18.24
N ASP A 75 3.20 10.51 -17.30
CA ASP A 75 4.49 9.86 -17.56
C ASP A 75 4.33 8.38 -17.91
N PHE A 76 3.27 7.72 -17.47
CA PHE A 76 3.04 6.29 -17.72
C PHE A 76 2.07 6.04 -18.87
N GLY A 77 1.27 7.03 -19.27
CA GLY A 77 0.28 6.90 -20.35
C GLY A 77 -1.06 7.52 -20.00
N THR A 78 -2.11 7.01 -20.62
CA THR A 78 -3.46 7.52 -20.52
C THR A 78 -4.42 6.47 -19.93
N MET A 79 -5.65 6.88 -19.58
CA MET A 79 -6.73 5.95 -19.19
C MET A 79 -7.03 4.94 -20.32
N ASP A 80 -6.97 5.37 -21.60
CA ASP A 80 -7.16 4.47 -22.74
C ASP A 80 -6.04 3.43 -22.86
N ASP A 81 -4.79 3.81 -22.56
CA ASP A 81 -3.67 2.85 -22.50
C ASP A 81 -3.87 1.84 -21.37
N PHE A 82 -4.39 2.27 -20.24
CA PHE A 82 -4.66 1.39 -19.10
C PHE A 82 -5.84 0.44 -19.39
N GLU A 83 -6.91 0.91 -20.02
CA GLU A 83 -8.01 0.05 -20.51
C GLU A 83 -7.48 -1.01 -21.48
N LYS A 84 -6.62 -0.59 -22.40
CA LYS A 84 -5.95 -1.51 -23.36
C LYS A 84 -5.10 -2.54 -22.62
N LEU A 85 -4.35 -2.15 -21.58
CA LEU A 85 -3.55 -3.07 -20.77
C LEU A 85 -4.43 -4.15 -20.14
N ILE A 86 -5.51 -3.77 -19.47
CA ILE A 86 -6.45 -4.73 -18.85
C ILE A 86 -6.99 -5.69 -19.92
N LYS A 87 -7.47 -5.17 -21.03
CA LYS A 87 -8.04 -5.97 -22.11
C LYS A 87 -7.03 -6.98 -22.71
N VAL A 88 -5.81 -6.55 -22.96
CA VAL A 88 -4.76 -7.43 -23.53
C VAL A 88 -4.26 -8.44 -22.49
N ALA A 89 -4.14 -8.05 -21.22
CA ALA A 89 -3.80 -8.96 -20.12
C ALA A 89 -4.84 -10.09 -20.02
N HIS A 90 -6.14 -9.74 -19.98
CA HIS A 90 -7.22 -10.71 -19.91
C HIS A 90 -7.25 -11.65 -21.12
N GLN A 91 -6.95 -11.17 -22.34
CA GLN A 91 -6.83 -12.02 -23.55
C GLN A 91 -5.72 -13.07 -23.42
N LYS A 92 -4.74 -12.83 -22.54
CA LYS A 92 -3.60 -13.72 -22.29
C LYS A 92 -3.79 -14.54 -20.99
N ASP A 93 -4.98 -14.57 -20.40
CA ASP A 93 -5.25 -15.17 -19.09
C ASP A 93 -4.31 -14.63 -17.99
N LEU A 94 -3.95 -13.36 -18.06
CA LEU A 94 -3.28 -12.61 -16.99
C LEU A 94 -4.29 -11.71 -16.29
N LYS A 95 -4.17 -11.58 -15.00
CA LYS A 95 -4.98 -10.70 -14.16
C LYS A 95 -4.17 -9.46 -13.75
N VAL A 96 -4.86 -8.35 -13.54
CA VAL A 96 -4.25 -7.07 -13.18
C VAL A 96 -4.59 -6.73 -11.74
N MET A 97 -3.55 -6.53 -10.92
CA MET A 97 -3.65 -6.08 -9.53
C MET A 97 -3.08 -4.66 -9.42
N LEU A 98 -3.84 -3.74 -8.85
CA LEU A 98 -3.39 -2.38 -8.57
C LEU A 98 -2.91 -2.23 -7.14
N ASP A 99 -1.94 -1.35 -6.97
CA ASP A 99 -1.54 -0.84 -5.66
C ASP A 99 -2.53 0.24 -5.22
N ILE A 100 -3.06 0.15 -4.01
CA ILE A 100 -3.98 1.14 -3.44
C ILE A 100 -3.36 1.71 -2.16
N VAL A 101 -3.03 2.99 -2.21
CA VAL A 101 -2.48 3.74 -1.09
C VAL A 101 -3.62 4.47 -0.41
N ILE A 102 -4.06 3.99 0.75
CA ILE A 102 -5.22 4.55 1.46
C ILE A 102 -4.90 4.95 2.91
N ASN A 103 -3.64 4.88 3.32
CA ASN A 103 -3.19 5.45 4.58
C ASN A 103 -3.02 6.97 4.51
N HIS A 104 -2.62 7.51 3.37
CA HIS A 104 -2.31 8.92 3.13
C HIS A 104 -2.60 9.33 1.69
N THR A 105 -2.60 10.63 1.43
CA THR A 105 -2.57 11.18 0.07
C THR A 105 -1.38 12.13 -0.09
N SER A 106 -1.09 12.50 -1.33
CA SER A 106 -0.22 13.66 -1.57
C SER A 106 -0.81 14.92 -0.94
N THR A 107 0.05 15.84 -0.50
CA THR A 107 -0.35 17.22 -0.14
C THR A 107 -0.83 18.00 -1.36
N GLU A 108 -0.60 17.50 -2.59
CA GLU A 108 -1.16 18.03 -3.83
C GLU A 108 -2.56 17.47 -4.16
N HIS A 109 -3.08 16.52 -3.38
CA HIS A 109 -4.44 16.02 -3.53
C HIS A 109 -5.47 17.12 -3.22
N GLU A 110 -6.55 17.19 -4.00
CA GLU A 110 -7.58 18.22 -3.84
C GLU A 110 -8.15 18.26 -2.42
N TRP A 111 -8.35 17.12 -1.77
CA TRP A 111 -8.83 17.07 -0.38
C TRP A 111 -7.88 17.78 0.58
N PHE A 112 -6.56 17.65 0.41
CA PHE A 112 -5.60 18.30 1.30
C PHE A 112 -5.51 19.80 1.00
N LYS A 113 -5.52 20.19 -0.27
CA LYS A 113 -5.58 21.61 -0.68
C LYS A 113 -6.80 22.32 -0.11
N GLU A 114 -7.95 21.66 -0.14
CA GLU A 114 -9.17 22.19 0.48
C GLU A 114 -9.05 22.24 2.00
N ALA A 115 -8.57 21.16 2.65
CA ALA A 115 -8.39 21.08 4.10
C ALA A 115 -7.53 22.22 4.67
N ARG A 116 -6.58 22.72 3.91
CA ARG A 116 -5.67 23.83 4.31
C ARG A 116 -6.29 25.22 4.20
N LYS A 117 -7.38 25.40 3.44
CA LYS A 117 -7.95 26.73 3.21
C LYS A 117 -8.55 27.34 4.48
N SER A 118 -9.16 26.55 5.35
CA SER A 118 -9.67 26.99 6.64
C SER A 118 -9.93 25.82 7.60
N LYS A 119 -9.99 26.11 8.90
CA LYS A 119 -10.33 25.13 9.95
C LYS A 119 -11.77 24.63 9.86
N ASP A 120 -12.66 25.36 9.19
CA ASP A 120 -14.07 25.02 9.00
C ASP A 120 -14.36 24.39 7.62
N ASN A 121 -13.33 24.09 6.83
CA ASN A 121 -13.50 23.47 5.52
C ASN A 121 -14.03 22.02 5.68
N PRO A 122 -14.99 21.57 4.86
CA PRO A 122 -15.54 20.20 4.91
C PRO A 122 -14.47 19.08 4.83
N TYR A 123 -13.34 19.35 4.19
CA TYR A 123 -12.23 18.40 4.09
C TYR A 123 -11.25 18.48 5.26
N ARG A 124 -11.44 19.40 6.23
CA ARG A 124 -10.50 19.56 7.34
C ARG A 124 -10.29 18.26 8.12
N ASP A 125 -11.37 17.58 8.45
CA ASP A 125 -11.36 16.33 9.20
C ASP A 125 -11.00 15.08 8.34
N TYR A 126 -10.66 15.28 7.06
CA TYR A 126 -10.09 14.20 6.24
C TYR A 126 -8.67 13.83 6.67
N TYR A 127 -7.99 14.75 7.35
CA TYR A 127 -6.62 14.60 7.84
C TYR A 127 -6.52 14.92 9.32
N PHE A 128 -5.42 14.51 9.93
CA PHE A 128 -5.16 14.83 11.32
C PHE A 128 -4.43 16.16 11.42
N PHE A 129 -5.14 17.20 11.85
CA PHE A 129 -4.57 18.50 12.20
C PHE A 129 -4.65 18.73 13.70
N ARG A 130 -3.60 19.31 14.30
CA ARG A 130 -3.53 19.60 15.75
C ARG A 130 -2.84 20.93 15.99
N SER A 131 -3.43 21.75 16.87
CA SER A 131 -2.77 22.93 17.43
C SER A 131 -1.78 22.52 18.51
N SER A 132 -0.64 23.23 18.56
CA SER A 132 0.34 23.06 19.63
C SER A 132 1.18 24.34 19.75
N GLU A 133 1.34 24.85 20.98
CA GLU A 133 2.12 26.07 21.25
C GLU A 133 3.63 25.77 21.41
N ASP A 134 3.97 24.55 21.87
CA ASP A 134 5.35 24.16 22.24
C ASP A 134 6.05 23.31 21.17
N GLY A 135 5.64 23.40 19.89
CA GLY A 135 6.19 22.60 18.81
C GLY A 135 5.29 21.44 18.39
N PRO A 136 5.81 20.35 17.80
CA PRO A 136 4.97 19.26 17.31
C PRO A 136 4.08 18.63 18.39
N PRO A 137 2.82 18.25 18.06
CA PRO A 137 1.85 17.73 19.02
C PRO A 137 2.28 16.48 19.78
N THR A 138 3.16 15.67 19.20
CA THR A 138 3.75 14.47 19.82
C THR A 138 5.19 14.25 19.34
N ASN A 139 5.91 13.38 20.04
CA ASN A 139 7.25 12.93 19.64
C ASN A 139 7.25 11.81 18.59
N TRP A 140 6.15 11.61 17.87
CA TRP A 140 6.09 10.58 16.84
C TRP A 140 7.08 10.85 15.70
N HIS A 141 7.70 9.79 15.21
CA HIS A 141 8.60 9.87 14.08
C HIS A 141 7.97 9.32 12.79
N SER A 142 8.27 10.00 11.70
CA SER A 142 8.02 9.50 10.36
C SER A 142 8.86 8.24 10.08
N LYS A 143 8.35 7.36 9.23
CA LYS A 143 9.09 6.18 8.73
C LYS A 143 10.33 6.57 7.92
N PHE A 144 10.33 7.78 7.34
CA PHE A 144 11.46 8.34 6.58
C PHE A 144 12.39 9.19 7.44
N GLY A 145 12.14 9.26 8.76
CA GLY A 145 12.94 9.99 9.72
C GLY A 145 12.39 11.38 10.07
N GLY A 146 12.83 11.92 11.19
CA GLY A 146 12.33 13.16 11.73
C GLY A 146 10.94 13.05 12.37
N ASN A 147 10.39 14.18 12.80
CA ASN A 147 9.08 14.23 13.43
C ASN A 147 7.95 13.94 12.42
N ALA A 148 6.91 13.25 12.84
CA ALA A 148 5.75 12.90 12.00
C ALA A 148 4.72 14.05 11.87
N TRP A 149 5.00 15.21 12.44
CA TRP A 149 4.14 16.39 12.37
C TRP A 149 4.82 17.53 11.62
N LYS A 150 4.14 18.06 10.62
CA LYS A 150 4.60 19.24 9.86
C LYS A 150 3.70 20.42 10.16
N TYR A 151 4.32 21.54 10.54
CA TYR A 151 3.63 22.79 10.72
C TYR A 151 3.08 23.34 9.38
N ASP A 152 1.81 23.69 9.40
CA ASP A 152 1.09 24.35 8.31
C ASP A 152 0.81 25.81 8.66
N SER A 153 1.50 26.74 8.00
CA SER A 153 1.37 28.19 8.23
C SER A 153 0.03 28.77 7.77
N GLU A 154 -0.71 28.09 6.90
CA GLU A 154 -2.01 28.56 6.40
C GLU A 154 -3.08 28.54 7.52
N THR A 155 -3.01 27.54 8.38
CA THR A 155 -4.01 27.33 9.43
C THR A 155 -3.45 27.39 10.85
N ASP A 156 -2.14 27.62 11.00
CA ASP A 156 -1.45 27.67 12.30
C ASP A 156 -1.66 26.39 13.12
N GLU A 157 -1.49 25.23 12.46
CA GLU A 157 -1.60 23.89 13.04
C GLU A 157 -0.57 22.95 12.42
N TYR A 158 -0.44 21.76 13.00
CA TYR A 158 0.41 20.70 12.49
C TYR A 158 -0.46 19.61 11.85
N TYR A 159 -0.06 19.09 10.68
CA TYR A 159 -0.66 17.87 10.12
C TYR A 159 0.25 16.66 10.29
N LEU A 160 -0.37 15.48 10.43
CA LEU A 160 0.33 14.20 10.57
C LEU A 160 0.80 13.69 9.20
N HIS A 161 2.06 13.21 9.15
CA HIS A 161 2.62 12.45 8.03
C HIS A 161 3.53 11.33 8.55
N LEU A 162 3.12 10.08 8.40
CA LEU A 162 3.94 8.95 8.83
C LEU A 162 5.03 8.57 7.81
N PHE A 163 5.02 9.15 6.62
CA PHE A 163 6.01 8.98 5.54
C PHE A 163 6.62 10.34 5.16
N ASP A 164 6.75 10.64 3.87
CA ASP A 164 7.26 11.94 3.46
C ASP A 164 6.36 13.09 3.92
N VAL A 165 6.95 14.26 4.09
CA VAL A 165 6.20 15.49 4.44
C VAL A 165 5.12 15.83 3.42
N SER A 166 5.26 15.38 2.18
CA SER A 166 4.27 15.52 1.12
C SER A 166 3.14 14.46 1.15
N GLN A 167 3.10 13.58 2.16
CA GLN A 167 2.15 12.47 2.28
C GLN A 167 1.34 12.61 3.58
N ALA A 168 0.24 13.36 3.55
CA ALA A 168 -0.61 13.61 4.71
C ALA A 168 -1.47 12.39 5.06
N ASP A 169 -1.44 11.95 6.32
CA ASP A 169 -2.20 10.79 6.81
C ASP A 169 -3.70 11.05 6.86
N LEU A 170 -4.49 10.15 6.28
CA LEU A 170 -5.95 10.20 6.24
C LEU A 170 -6.57 9.80 7.59
N ASN A 171 -7.60 10.51 7.97
CA ASN A 171 -8.39 10.26 9.17
C ASN A 171 -9.50 9.22 8.90
N TRP A 172 -9.19 7.95 9.06
CA TRP A 172 -10.14 6.85 8.87
C TRP A 172 -11.28 6.83 9.92
N ASP A 173 -11.17 7.55 11.03
CA ASP A 173 -12.28 7.72 11.97
C ASP A 173 -13.42 8.53 11.34
N ASN A 174 -13.12 9.39 10.38
CA ASN A 174 -14.12 10.14 9.62
C ASN A 174 -14.83 9.23 8.59
N PRO A 175 -16.15 9.03 8.70
CA PRO A 175 -16.90 8.19 7.75
C PRO A 175 -16.88 8.71 6.31
N GLU A 176 -16.77 10.03 6.10
CA GLU A 176 -16.70 10.61 4.75
C GLU A 176 -15.39 10.23 4.04
N VAL A 177 -14.29 10.12 4.76
CA VAL A 177 -13.02 9.60 4.24
C VAL A 177 -13.23 8.17 3.77
N ARG A 178 -13.78 7.30 4.61
CA ARG A 178 -14.03 5.89 4.26
C ARG A 178 -14.92 5.77 3.03
N GLN A 179 -16.03 6.50 2.97
CA GLN A 179 -16.92 6.50 1.80
C GLN A 179 -16.23 6.98 0.52
N SER A 180 -15.35 7.98 0.63
CA SER A 180 -14.58 8.46 -0.53
C SER A 180 -13.60 7.40 -1.02
N LEU A 181 -12.91 6.72 -0.12
CA LEU A 181 -12.01 5.63 -0.46
C LEU A 181 -12.74 4.41 -1.05
N TYR A 182 -13.94 4.08 -0.56
CA TYR A 182 -14.75 3.00 -1.14
C TYR A 182 -15.18 3.32 -2.57
N ARG A 183 -15.53 4.59 -2.86
CA ARG A 183 -15.82 5.02 -4.25
C ARG A 183 -14.60 4.84 -5.17
N ILE A 184 -13.39 5.14 -4.69
CA ILE A 184 -12.15 4.94 -5.45
C ILE A 184 -11.93 3.45 -5.73
N VAL A 185 -12.02 2.59 -4.72
CA VAL A 185 -11.84 1.14 -4.89
C VAL A 185 -12.89 0.56 -5.86
N ASN A 186 -14.16 0.94 -5.69
CA ASN A 186 -15.24 0.48 -6.57
C ASN A 186 -15.06 0.99 -8.01
N HIS A 187 -14.58 2.21 -8.21
CA HIS A 187 -14.25 2.72 -9.55
C HIS A 187 -13.29 1.76 -10.29
N TRP A 188 -12.23 1.31 -9.63
CA TRP A 188 -11.27 0.39 -10.25
C TRP A 188 -11.79 -1.03 -10.39
N ILE A 189 -12.69 -1.48 -9.50
CA ILE A 189 -13.43 -2.74 -9.69
C ILE A 189 -14.28 -2.68 -10.96
N ASP A 190 -15.05 -1.62 -11.12
CA ASP A 190 -15.91 -1.40 -12.30
C ASP A 190 -15.08 -1.21 -13.58
N PHE A 191 -13.87 -0.69 -13.46
CA PHE A 191 -12.93 -0.54 -14.59
C PHE A 191 -12.36 -1.88 -15.06
N GLY A 192 -12.44 -2.94 -14.24
CA GLY A 192 -12.06 -4.31 -14.61
C GLY A 192 -10.75 -4.81 -14.01
N VAL A 193 -10.28 -4.20 -12.94
CA VAL A 193 -9.12 -4.68 -12.16
C VAL A 193 -9.48 -5.97 -11.41
N ASP A 194 -8.54 -6.90 -11.29
CA ASP A 194 -8.76 -8.24 -10.71
C ASP A 194 -8.28 -8.39 -9.26
N GLY A 195 -7.59 -7.40 -8.73
CA GLY A 195 -7.07 -7.47 -7.36
C GLY A 195 -6.48 -6.17 -6.88
N PHE A 196 -6.21 -6.11 -5.57
CA PHE A 196 -5.57 -4.97 -4.93
C PHE A 196 -4.45 -5.39 -3.99
N ARG A 197 -3.34 -4.67 -4.06
CA ARG A 197 -2.34 -4.63 -3.00
C ARG A 197 -2.56 -3.35 -2.21
N PHE A 198 -2.82 -3.47 -0.92
CA PHE A 198 -3.03 -2.34 -0.03
C PHE A 198 -1.72 -1.95 0.64
N ASP A 199 -1.28 -0.74 0.36
CA ASP A 199 -0.06 -0.14 0.92
C ASP A 199 -0.22 0.11 2.41
N VAL A 200 0.77 -0.31 3.20
CA VAL A 200 0.87 -0.12 4.67
C VAL A 200 -0.46 -0.20 5.42
N ILE A 201 -1.28 -1.16 5.06
CA ILE A 201 -2.70 -1.23 5.45
C ILE A 201 -2.94 -1.31 6.97
N ASN A 202 -1.96 -1.77 7.73
CA ASN A 202 -2.07 -1.85 9.18
C ASN A 202 -1.78 -0.52 9.90
N LEU A 203 -1.56 0.57 9.16
CA LEU A 203 -1.33 1.90 9.71
C LEU A 203 -2.56 2.82 9.63
N ILE A 204 -3.66 2.41 8.99
CA ILE A 204 -4.83 3.27 8.74
C ILE A 204 -5.58 3.71 10.01
N SER A 205 -5.51 2.93 11.09
CA SER A 205 -6.14 3.29 12.37
C SER A 205 -5.11 3.87 13.32
N LYS A 206 -5.35 5.08 13.81
CA LYS A 206 -4.51 5.74 14.82
C LYS A 206 -5.15 5.59 16.20
N GLY A 207 -4.33 5.41 17.24
CA GLY A 207 -4.74 5.44 18.65
C GLY A 207 -4.62 6.84 19.24
N GLU A 208 -4.35 6.91 20.53
CA GLU A 208 -4.15 8.18 21.22
C GLU A 208 -2.92 8.94 20.71
N PHE A 209 -3.09 10.23 20.47
CA PHE A 209 -1.99 11.13 20.14
C PHE A 209 -1.30 11.60 21.42
N LYS A 210 -0.27 10.88 21.83
CA LYS A 210 0.59 11.20 22.99
C LYS A 210 2.02 10.76 22.76
N ASP A 211 2.93 11.32 23.52
CA ASP A 211 4.34 10.93 23.50
C ASP A 211 4.55 9.48 23.92
N SER A 212 5.57 8.85 23.38
CA SER A 212 5.96 7.49 23.73
C SER A 212 7.45 7.24 23.55
N ASP A 213 7.96 6.25 24.30
CA ASP A 213 9.35 5.78 24.19
C ASP A 213 9.62 5.06 22.86
N LYS A 214 8.58 4.63 22.16
CA LYS A 214 8.64 3.97 20.84
C LYS A 214 8.34 4.92 19.69
N ILE A 215 8.43 6.22 19.94
CA ILE A 215 8.22 7.28 18.93
C ILE A 215 6.90 7.13 18.14
N GLY A 216 5.84 6.71 18.84
CA GLY A 216 4.47 6.60 18.32
C GLY A 216 4.09 5.26 17.69
N LYS A 217 5.02 4.33 17.47
CA LYS A 217 4.75 3.07 16.73
C LYS A 217 3.60 2.26 17.30
N GLU A 218 3.46 2.16 18.61
CA GLU A 218 2.39 1.44 19.31
C GLU A 218 1.00 2.10 19.16
N PHE A 219 0.95 3.36 18.72
CA PHE A 219 -0.32 4.08 18.53
C PHE A 219 -0.81 4.09 17.11
N TYR A 220 0.10 3.92 16.12
CA TYR A 220 -0.29 3.92 14.72
C TYR A 220 -0.12 2.58 14.00
N THR A 221 0.42 1.54 14.65
CA THR A 221 0.55 0.20 14.07
C THR A 221 -0.52 -0.73 14.63
N ASP A 222 -1.27 -1.40 13.78
CA ASP A 222 -2.38 -2.28 14.16
C ASP A 222 -3.34 -1.58 15.15
N GLY A 223 -3.71 -0.34 14.84
CA GLY A 223 -4.49 0.53 15.73
C GLY A 223 -5.86 -0.02 16.09
N PRO A 224 -6.55 0.58 17.09
CA PRO A 224 -7.68 -0.06 17.78
C PRO A 224 -8.89 -0.37 16.90
N ARG A 225 -9.08 0.35 15.79
CA ARG A 225 -10.22 0.18 14.88
C ARG A 225 -9.85 -0.39 13.52
N VAL A 226 -8.59 -0.83 13.30
CA VAL A 226 -8.13 -1.29 11.98
C VAL A 226 -9.00 -2.41 11.43
N HIS A 227 -9.36 -3.39 12.23
CA HIS A 227 -10.19 -4.52 11.82
C HIS A 227 -11.65 -4.12 11.51
N GLU A 228 -12.20 -3.15 12.23
CA GLU A 228 -13.51 -2.57 11.92
C GLU A 228 -13.48 -1.91 10.53
N PHE A 229 -12.47 -1.10 10.26
CA PHE A 229 -12.31 -0.41 8.98
C PHE A 229 -12.10 -1.37 7.82
N LEU A 230 -11.28 -2.41 8.01
CA LEU A 230 -11.04 -3.41 6.96
C LEU A 230 -12.27 -4.27 6.66
N HIS A 231 -13.01 -4.65 7.70
CA HIS A 231 -14.27 -5.36 7.51
C HIS A 231 -15.30 -4.50 6.76
N GLU A 232 -15.40 -3.20 7.10
CA GLU A 232 -16.27 -2.26 6.40
C GLU A 232 -15.82 -2.10 4.94
N LEU A 233 -14.52 -1.88 4.68
CA LEU A 233 -13.94 -1.78 3.34
C LEU A 233 -14.27 -3.02 2.50
N ASN A 234 -14.04 -4.22 3.03
CA ASN A 234 -14.36 -5.47 2.36
C ASN A 234 -15.83 -5.51 1.92
N ARG A 235 -16.76 -5.27 2.84
CA ARG A 235 -18.19 -5.34 2.58
C ARG A 235 -18.71 -4.28 1.61
N GLN A 236 -18.09 -3.10 1.60
CA GLN A 236 -18.48 -1.97 0.75
C GLN A 236 -17.87 -2.04 -0.65
N THR A 237 -16.87 -2.92 -0.86
CA THR A 237 -16.11 -2.98 -2.11
C THR A 237 -15.96 -4.41 -2.63
N PHE A 238 -14.85 -5.06 -2.43
CA PHE A 238 -14.46 -6.33 -3.05
C PHE A 238 -15.06 -7.60 -2.39
N GLY A 239 -15.73 -7.50 -1.25
CA GLY A 239 -16.16 -8.68 -0.45
C GLY A 239 -17.08 -9.67 -1.15
N ASN A 240 -17.81 -9.22 -2.17
CA ASN A 240 -18.71 -10.07 -2.98
C ASN A 240 -18.12 -10.39 -4.36
N THR A 241 -16.81 -10.22 -4.54
CA THR A 241 -16.10 -10.50 -5.78
C THR A 241 -15.11 -11.66 -5.59
N ASN A 242 -14.55 -12.16 -6.70
CA ASN A 242 -13.45 -13.13 -6.67
C ASN A 242 -12.08 -12.44 -6.77
N MET A 243 -11.97 -11.19 -6.33
CA MET A 243 -10.73 -10.43 -6.38
C MET A 243 -9.73 -10.93 -5.36
N MET A 244 -8.44 -10.90 -5.73
CA MET A 244 -7.35 -11.14 -4.80
C MET A 244 -6.97 -9.86 -4.08
N THR A 245 -6.89 -9.90 -2.75
CA THR A 245 -6.41 -8.79 -1.93
C THR A 245 -5.18 -9.17 -1.12
N VAL A 246 -4.19 -8.30 -1.14
CA VAL A 246 -2.91 -8.48 -0.42
C VAL A 246 -2.62 -7.23 0.39
N GLY A 247 -2.45 -7.39 1.69
CA GLY A 247 -2.07 -6.28 2.59
C GLY A 247 -0.57 -6.25 2.87
N GLU A 248 0.04 -5.08 2.73
CA GLU A 248 1.38 -4.87 3.25
C GLU A 248 1.34 -4.57 4.74
N MET A 249 2.11 -5.35 5.51
CA MET A 249 2.16 -5.25 6.96
C MET A 249 3.48 -4.64 7.44
N SER A 250 3.41 -3.44 7.98
CA SER A 250 4.55 -2.77 8.58
C SER A 250 4.65 -3.11 10.07
N SER A 251 5.80 -3.69 10.49
CA SER A 251 6.10 -3.95 11.92
C SER A 251 5.03 -4.75 12.67
N THR A 252 4.54 -5.83 12.09
CA THR A 252 3.44 -6.68 12.58
C THR A 252 3.90 -7.94 13.32
N THR A 253 2.96 -8.75 13.80
CA THR A 253 3.16 -10.08 14.40
C THR A 253 2.37 -11.15 13.64
N ILE A 254 2.69 -12.43 13.89
CA ILE A 254 1.95 -13.57 13.32
C ILE A 254 0.48 -13.50 13.75
N GLU A 255 0.21 -13.24 15.02
CA GLU A 255 -1.14 -13.15 15.59
C GLU A 255 -1.97 -12.04 14.95
N ASN A 256 -1.34 -10.91 14.64
CA ASN A 256 -2.02 -9.82 13.92
C ASN A 256 -2.28 -10.23 12.46
N CYS A 257 -1.29 -10.76 11.74
CA CYS A 257 -1.47 -11.22 10.36
C CYS A 257 -2.61 -12.24 10.21
N ILE A 258 -2.80 -13.13 11.20
CA ILE A 258 -3.92 -14.06 11.25
C ILE A 258 -5.25 -13.31 11.24
N LYS A 259 -5.39 -12.28 12.08
CA LYS A 259 -6.65 -11.51 12.17
C LYS A 259 -7.02 -10.81 10.87
N TYR A 260 -6.03 -10.32 10.11
CA TYR A 260 -6.27 -9.66 8.82
C TYR A 260 -6.74 -10.63 7.73
N THR A 261 -6.45 -11.94 7.87
CA THR A 261 -6.57 -12.90 6.75
C THR A 261 -7.45 -14.11 7.04
N GLN A 262 -7.99 -14.24 8.26
CA GLN A 262 -8.98 -15.29 8.56
C GLN A 262 -10.26 -15.06 7.74
N PRO A 263 -10.74 -16.05 6.94
CA PRO A 263 -11.89 -15.88 6.07
C PRO A 263 -13.17 -15.41 6.75
N GLU A 264 -13.41 -15.89 7.98
CA GLU A 264 -14.59 -15.53 8.78
C GLU A 264 -14.63 -14.07 9.22
N ARG A 265 -13.47 -13.39 9.21
CA ARG A 265 -13.38 -11.97 9.54
C ARG A 265 -13.76 -11.07 8.36
N GLN A 266 -13.71 -11.60 7.14
CA GLN A 266 -14.06 -10.85 5.92
C GLN A 266 -13.30 -9.52 5.84
N GLU A 267 -11.97 -9.60 5.90
CA GLU A 267 -11.06 -8.46 5.75
C GLU A 267 -10.26 -8.62 4.45
N LEU A 268 -9.05 -9.18 4.49
CA LEU A 268 -8.20 -9.40 3.32
C LEU A 268 -8.03 -10.89 3.04
N ASN A 269 -7.63 -11.25 1.81
CA ASN A 269 -7.30 -12.64 1.49
C ASN A 269 -5.95 -13.06 2.04
N SER A 270 -4.95 -12.17 1.94
CA SER A 270 -3.56 -12.45 2.33
C SER A 270 -2.84 -11.18 2.77
N VAL A 271 -1.72 -11.37 3.46
CA VAL A 271 -0.79 -10.30 3.81
C VAL A 271 0.64 -10.74 3.56
N PHE A 272 1.56 -9.79 3.40
CA PHE A 272 2.98 -10.04 3.46
C PHE A 272 3.67 -9.16 4.50
N ASN A 273 4.86 -9.59 4.95
CA ASN A 273 5.65 -8.89 5.94
C ASN A 273 7.15 -8.96 5.58
N PHE A 274 7.98 -8.19 6.28
CA PHE A 274 9.40 -8.01 5.96
C PHE A 274 10.36 -8.73 6.93
N HIS A 275 9.88 -9.59 7.82
CA HIS A 275 10.72 -10.17 8.89
C HIS A 275 11.86 -11.04 8.35
N HIS A 276 11.59 -11.81 7.29
CA HIS A 276 12.58 -12.66 6.65
C HIS A 276 13.71 -11.90 5.93
N LEU A 277 13.46 -10.64 5.56
CA LEU A 277 14.44 -9.78 4.89
C LEU A 277 15.42 -9.11 5.85
N LYS A 278 15.22 -9.25 7.17
CA LYS A 278 16.04 -8.58 8.19
C LYS A 278 17.15 -9.47 8.78
N VAL A 279 17.45 -10.59 8.13
CA VAL A 279 18.42 -11.57 8.64
C VAL A 279 19.88 -11.12 8.55
N ASP A 280 20.15 -10.09 7.76
CA ASP A 280 21.45 -9.43 7.59
C ASP A 280 21.51 -8.03 8.20
N TYR A 281 20.46 -7.62 8.94
CA TYR A 281 20.46 -6.34 9.66
C TYR A 281 21.34 -6.47 10.92
N VAL A 282 22.10 -5.42 11.21
CA VAL A 282 22.86 -5.28 12.46
C VAL A 282 22.30 -4.10 13.23
N ASP A 283 21.91 -4.31 14.48
CA ASP A 283 21.35 -3.27 15.36
C ASP A 283 20.15 -2.51 14.74
N GLY A 284 19.42 -3.16 13.84
CA GLY A 284 18.29 -2.57 13.12
C GLY A 284 18.66 -1.82 11.84
N GLU A 285 19.93 -1.69 11.53
CA GLU A 285 20.42 -1.02 10.32
C GLU A 285 20.28 -1.94 9.09
N LYS A 286 19.67 -1.41 8.02
CA LYS A 286 19.36 -2.14 6.79
C LYS A 286 20.57 -2.37 5.89
N TRP A 287 21.45 -1.39 5.79
CA TRP A 287 22.55 -1.39 4.82
C TRP A 287 23.88 -1.74 5.53
N THR A 288 24.06 -3.01 5.85
CA THR A 288 25.25 -3.51 6.55
C THR A 288 26.07 -4.45 5.69
N ASN A 289 27.32 -4.74 6.12
CA ASN A 289 28.18 -5.74 5.51
C ASN A 289 28.04 -7.13 6.16
N ALA A 290 26.97 -7.37 6.93
CA ALA A 290 26.71 -8.66 7.55
C ALA A 290 26.43 -9.73 6.48
N LYS A 291 26.92 -10.92 6.71
CA LYS A 291 26.64 -12.06 5.82
C LYS A 291 25.22 -12.55 6.04
N LEU A 292 24.52 -12.86 4.96
CA LEU A 292 23.21 -13.47 5.00
C LEU A 292 23.25 -14.80 5.76
N ASP A 293 22.42 -14.92 6.80
CA ASP A 293 22.22 -16.16 7.56
C ASP A 293 21.07 -16.97 6.95
N PHE A 294 21.41 -17.92 6.09
CA PHE A 294 20.44 -18.81 5.44
C PHE A 294 19.66 -19.70 6.40
N HIS A 295 20.23 -20.08 7.54
CA HIS A 295 19.52 -20.89 8.54
C HIS A 295 18.43 -20.07 9.20
N LYS A 296 18.76 -18.86 9.64
CA LYS A 296 17.81 -17.90 10.21
C LYS A 296 16.73 -17.48 9.21
N LEU A 297 17.10 -17.24 7.94
CA LEU A 297 16.16 -16.94 6.87
C LEU A 297 15.12 -18.06 6.70
N LYS A 298 15.57 -19.31 6.60
CA LYS A 298 14.69 -20.47 6.49
C LYS A 298 13.80 -20.64 7.73
N GLU A 299 14.35 -20.46 8.91
CA GLU A 299 13.62 -20.56 10.17
C GLU A 299 12.48 -19.52 10.23
N ILE A 300 12.77 -18.26 9.94
CA ILE A 300 11.78 -17.18 9.93
C ILE A 300 10.69 -17.43 8.88
N LEU A 301 11.08 -17.79 7.65
CA LEU A 301 10.10 -18.09 6.60
C LEU A 301 9.14 -19.21 7.02
N MET A 302 9.69 -20.30 7.60
CA MET A 302 8.88 -21.44 8.03
C MET A 302 8.00 -21.10 9.24
N GLN A 303 8.52 -20.31 10.19
CA GLN A 303 7.78 -19.87 11.36
C GLN A 303 6.57 -19.02 10.98
N TRP A 304 6.77 -18.02 10.13
CA TRP A 304 5.71 -17.11 9.70
C TRP A 304 4.68 -17.84 8.83
N GLN A 305 5.13 -18.66 7.89
CA GLN A 305 4.25 -19.39 7.00
C GLN A 305 3.36 -20.39 7.76
N ARG A 306 3.96 -21.19 8.67
CA ARG A 306 3.21 -22.11 9.50
C ARG A 306 2.32 -21.39 10.50
N GLY A 307 2.84 -20.40 11.21
CA GLY A 307 2.09 -19.71 12.25
C GLY A 307 0.83 -19.06 11.72
N ILE A 308 0.91 -18.38 10.56
CA ILE A 308 -0.27 -17.76 9.93
C ILE A 308 -1.24 -18.83 9.41
N TYR A 309 -0.73 -19.88 8.73
CA TYR A 309 -1.54 -20.97 8.19
C TYR A 309 -2.28 -21.76 9.28
N ASP A 310 -1.57 -22.16 10.34
CA ASP A 310 -2.14 -22.91 11.47
C ASP A 310 -3.20 -22.09 12.23
N GLY A 311 -3.08 -20.74 12.20
CA GLY A 311 -4.08 -19.79 12.69
C GLY A 311 -5.24 -19.54 11.74
N GLY A 312 -5.32 -20.21 10.57
CA GLY A 312 -6.39 -20.05 9.59
C GLY A 312 -6.24 -18.84 8.65
N GLY A 313 -5.12 -18.14 8.70
CA GLY A 313 -4.80 -17.03 7.82
C GLY A 313 -3.99 -17.44 6.58
N TRP A 314 -3.58 -16.47 5.77
CA TRP A 314 -2.75 -16.70 4.59
C TRP A 314 -1.62 -15.68 4.45
N ASN A 315 -0.39 -16.18 4.31
CA ASN A 315 0.82 -15.38 4.13
C ASN A 315 1.26 -15.40 2.66
N ALA A 316 1.31 -14.23 2.02
CA ALA A 316 1.91 -14.07 0.71
C ALA A 316 3.44 -14.01 0.87
N ILE A 317 4.16 -14.90 0.19
CA ILE A 317 5.62 -15.02 0.30
C ILE A 317 6.26 -14.27 -0.86
N PHE A 318 7.32 -13.53 -0.58
CA PHE A 318 8.13 -12.86 -1.60
C PHE A 318 9.62 -12.84 -1.21
N TRP A 319 10.51 -12.61 -2.18
CA TRP A 319 11.94 -12.51 -1.96
C TRP A 319 12.45 -11.08 -2.08
N CYS A 320 11.88 -10.31 -2.98
CA CYS A 320 12.23 -8.92 -3.21
C CYS A 320 11.04 -8.18 -3.83
N ASN A 321 11.05 -6.85 -3.70
CA ASN A 321 10.11 -5.92 -4.31
C ASN A 321 10.83 -4.60 -4.63
N HIS A 322 10.07 -3.53 -4.91
CA HIS A 322 10.63 -2.21 -5.21
C HIS A 322 11.36 -1.56 -4.00
N ASP A 323 11.10 -2.00 -2.76
CA ASP A 323 11.74 -1.51 -1.53
C ASP A 323 12.96 -2.33 -1.10
N GLN A 324 13.22 -3.46 -1.75
CA GLN A 324 14.25 -4.40 -1.36
C GLN A 324 15.14 -4.77 -2.54
N PRO A 325 16.46 -4.92 -2.32
CA PRO A 325 17.35 -5.44 -3.35
C PRO A 325 16.88 -6.79 -3.88
N ARG A 326 17.29 -7.13 -5.09
CA ARG A 326 17.05 -8.49 -5.61
C ARG A 326 17.76 -9.51 -4.74
N VAL A 327 17.15 -10.67 -4.53
CA VAL A 327 17.67 -11.73 -3.67
C VAL A 327 19.04 -12.28 -4.13
N VAL A 328 19.42 -12.03 -5.37
CA VAL A 328 20.71 -12.44 -5.96
C VAL A 328 21.71 -11.30 -6.09
N SER A 329 21.43 -10.13 -5.52
CA SER A 329 22.31 -8.95 -5.56
C SER A 329 23.38 -8.98 -4.51
#